data_c2c3f0f22047b6bad068185c8a8c9e81
#
_entry.id   c2c3f0f22047b6bad068185c8a8c9e81
#
_cell.length_a   1.000
_cell.length_b   1.000
_cell.length_c   1.000
_cell.angle_alpha   90.00
_cell.angle_beta   90.00
_cell.angle_gamma   90.00
#
_symmetry.space_group_name_H-M   'P 1'
#
loop_
_entity.id
_entity.type
_entity.pdbx_description
1 polymer ?
#
loop_
_entity_poly.entity_id
_entity_poly.type
_entity_poly.pdbx_seq_one_letter_code
_entity_poly.pdbx_strand_id
1 'polypeptide(L)'
;MLRKNAARCNMVPKFIYQKEDLYLRQISGNKLLVKALKEEGVDTLFGYPGACTIDISDELYRQSGIDIILPRHEQALVHEADAYARTTGKVGVCLVTSGPGATNLVTGLATANYDSVPLVCFTGQVARHLIGNDAFQEVDIVGITRSITKYGVTVRNREDLGRTIKEAFYIARTGRPGPVLIDLPKDVMAELGSAEYPKSVNIRGYKPNTSVHMGQLKKALKMLQKAKKPLFLAGGGVNIAHANEIFTSVVEKTQVPVVTTVMGRGAISTKHPLFIGNLGMHGSYAANMAVSSCDLLFSIGTRFNDRITGKLHEFAPNAQIIHIDIDTASISRNIHVDVPIVADAKEAITKMAEYVTDCGTHKWLTEIEAWKNEHPLTMRNRPLMGPLDIFDAINKQFDKAIIVTDVGQHQMLTSQFVDITENRQLIMSGGLGTMGYGLPGAIGAQIGNPDTPVISISGDGGVQMNIQELATAVLEELPVICCIFNNTYLGMVRQWQKLFYGKRYSMTNLRAGALSRRTDGEEYPEYTPDFVKLAESYGAKGIRVTNREEIAEAFEEAKKNTKRPTIIEFIIDPEEMVYPMIKPGGTLADMIMDC
;
A
#
# COMPACT_ATOMS: atom_id res chain seq x y z
N MET A 1 -12.33 0.08 -93.07
CA MET A 1 -12.07 -1.34 -92.77
C MET A 1 -11.11 -1.45 -91.61
N LEU A 2 -11.54 -2.29 -90.69
CA LEU A 2 -10.81 -2.90 -89.60
C LEU A 2 -10.53 -2.09 -88.31
N ARG A 3 -11.52 -2.25 -87.43
CA ARG A 3 -11.29 -2.33 -85.94
C ARG A 3 -10.36 -3.51 -85.64
N LYS A 4 -9.45 -3.37 -84.65
CA LYS A 4 -9.24 -4.38 -83.58
C LYS A 4 -8.14 -3.96 -82.67
N ASN A 5 -8.48 -4.06 -81.37
CA ASN A 5 -7.66 -4.47 -80.18
C ASN A 5 -6.63 -3.48 -79.60
N ALA A 6 -7.04 -2.81 -78.55
CA ALA A 6 -6.16 -2.44 -77.47
C ALA A 6 -6.82 -2.78 -76.14
N ALA A 7 -6.81 -4.06 -75.77
CA ALA A 7 -6.91 -4.52 -74.40
C ALA A 7 -5.49 -4.79 -73.94
N ARG A 8 -4.86 -3.88 -73.20
CA ARG A 8 -3.65 -4.13 -72.43
C ARG A 8 -3.77 -3.50 -71.03
N CYS A 9 -4.13 -4.38 -70.12
CA CYS A 9 -3.42 -4.67 -68.93
C CYS A 9 -3.19 -3.49 -67.95
N ASN A 10 -4.20 -3.14 -67.18
CA ASN A 10 -4.00 -2.51 -65.86
C ASN A 10 -3.81 -3.61 -64.82
N MET A 11 -2.65 -4.20 -64.80
CA MET A 11 -2.11 -4.91 -63.63
C MET A 11 -1.13 -3.98 -62.93
N VAL A 12 -1.64 -3.01 -62.16
CA VAL A 12 -0.87 -2.40 -61.06
C VAL A 12 -0.78 -3.45 -59.97
N PRO A 13 0.44 -3.86 -59.55
CA PRO A 13 0.58 -4.96 -58.59
C PRO A 13 -0.10 -4.61 -57.28
N LYS A 14 -1.03 -5.46 -56.84
CA LYS A 14 -1.64 -5.37 -55.46
C LYS A 14 -0.62 -5.29 -54.32
N PHE A 15 0.65 -5.58 -54.59
CA PHE A 15 1.79 -5.46 -53.67
C PHE A 15 2.17 -4.02 -53.30
N ILE A 16 1.89 -3.02 -54.14
CA ILE A 16 2.22 -1.61 -53.83
C ILE A 16 1.20 -1.04 -52.84
N TYR A 17 -0.07 -1.37 -52.98
CA TYR A 17 -1.12 -0.94 -52.03
C TYR A 17 -0.98 -1.55 -50.65
N GLN A 18 -0.50 -2.80 -50.54
CA GLN A 18 -0.22 -3.42 -49.24
C GLN A 18 0.99 -2.78 -48.49
N LYS A 19 1.99 -2.30 -49.22
CA LYS A 19 3.12 -1.59 -48.60
C LYS A 19 2.75 -0.17 -48.16
N GLU A 20 1.99 0.57 -48.92
CA GLU A 20 1.53 1.91 -48.54
C GLU A 20 0.56 1.85 -47.35
N ASP A 21 -0.36 0.90 -47.27
CA ASP A 21 -1.22 0.66 -46.12
C ASP A 21 -0.44 0.24 -44.86
N LEU A 22 0.67 -0.50 -45.03
CA LEU A 22 1.57 -0.83 -43.89
C LEU A 22 2.32 0.40 -43.37
N TYR A 23 2.79 1.28 -44.27
CA TYR A 23 3.47 2.54 -43.88
C TYR A 23 2.52 3.54 -43.19
N LEU A 24 1.24 3.59 -43.58
CA LEU A 24 0.21 4.42 -42.98
C LEU A 24 -0.19 3.95 -41.54
N ARG A 25 0.21 2.75 -41.13
CA ARG A 25 -0.07 2.19 -39.80
C ARG A 25 1.13 2.18 -38.85
N GLN A 26 2.26 2.77 -39.25
CA GLN A 26 3.42 2.88 -38.36
C GLN A 26 3.32 4.11 -37.47
N ILE A 27 3.60 3.90 -36.18
CA ILE A 27 3.64 4.99 -35.17
C ILE A 27 4.92 4.89 -34.35
N SER A 28 5.35 6.02 -33.75
CA SER A 28 6.48 6.02 -32.85
C SER A 28 6.20 5.18 -31.58
N GLY A 29 7.26 4.77 -30.89
CA GLY A 29 7.13 4.13 -29.58
C GLY A 29 6.40 5.00 -28.57
N ASN A 30 6.62 6.33 -28.61
CA ASN A 30 5.91 7.28 -27.76
C ASN A 30 4.38 7.21 -27.97
N LYS A 31 3.93 7.21 -29.22
CA LYS A 31 2.50 7.06 -29.56
C LYS A 31 1.93 5.71 -29.17
N LEU A 32 2.72 4.64 -29.35
CA LEU A 32 2.29 3.30 -28.94
C LEU A 32 2.15 3.19 -27.43
N LEU A 33 3.05 3.79 -26.64
CA LEU A 33 2.94 3.81 -25.19
C LEU A 33 1.64 4.49 -24.75
N VAL A 34 1.34 5.68 -25.25
CA VAL A 34 0.10 6.41 -24.92
C VAL A 34 -1.14 5.60 -25.33
N LYS A 35 -1.12 4.98 -26.51
CA LYS A 35 -2.20 4.09 -26.96
C LYS A 35 -2.35 2.90 -26.00
N ALA A 36 -1.25 2.26 -25.61
CA ALA A 36 -1.25 1.12 -24.72
C ALA A 36 -1.80 1.46 -23.33
N LEU A 37 -1.43 2.62 -22.76
CA LEU A 37 -1.98 3.11 -21.51
C LEU A 37 -3.51 3.25 -21.56
N LYS A 38 -4.04 3.82 -22.64
CA LYS A 38 -5.50 3.91 -22.84
C LYS A 38 -6.18 2.54 -22.97
N GLU A 39 -5.59 1.62 -23.72
CA GLU A 39 -6.10 0.25 -23.88
C GLU A 39 -6.04 -0.56 -22.56
N GLU A 40 -5.16 -0.20 -21.63
CA GLU A 40 -5.10 -0.77 -20.26
C GLU A 40 -6.05 -0.09 -19.28
N GLY A 41 -6.77 0.96 -19.72
CA GLY A 41 -7.73 1.71 -18.90
C GLY A 41 -7.06 2.65 -17.89
N VAL A 42 -5.85 3.12 -18.20
CA VAL A 42 -5.16 4.13 -17.39
C VAL A 42 -5.83 5.48 -17.60
N ASP A 43 -6.31 6.06 -16.54
CA ASP A 43 -6.91 7.40 -16.50
C ASP A 43 -6.05 8.40 -15.73
N THR A 44 -5.11 7.93 -14.92
CA THR A 44 -4.20 8.76 -14.11
C THR A 44 -2.78 8.23 -14.23
N LEU A 45 -1.82 9.14 -14.46
CA LEU A 45 -0.40 8.85 -14.54
C LEU A 45 0.36 9.83 -13.65
N PHE A 46 1.20 9.30 -12.77
CA PHE A 46 2.10 10.09 -11.94
C PHE A 46 3.45 10.22 -12.66
N GLY A 47 3.81 11.43 -13.04
CA GLY A 47 4.95 11.65 -13.93
C GLY A 47 5.88 12.77 -13.48
N TYR A 48 7.21 12.53 -13.62
CA TYR A 48 8.21 13.57 -13.47
C TYR A 48 9.11 13.63 -14.72
N PRO A 49 9.08 14.73 -15.49
CA PRO A 49 9.73 14.79 -16.79
C PRO A 49 11.24 14.94 -16.69
N GLY A 50 11.95 14.56 -17.77
CA GLY A 50 13.37 14.80 -17.96
C GLY A 50 13.80 14.49 -19.37
N ALA A 51 15.07 14.65 -19.68
CA ALA A 51 15.61 14.60 -21.05
C ALA A 51 15.28 13.29 -21.82
N CYS A 52 15.25 12.15 -21.10
CA CYS A 52 14.95 10.85 -21.74
C CYS A 52 13.47 10.58 -21.94
N THR A 53 12.58 11.34 -21.31
CA THR A 53 11.12 11.16 -21.40
C THR A 53 10.37 12.34 -22.02
N ILE A 54 11.08 13.37 -22.51
CA ILE A 54 10.46 14.59 -23.02
C ILE A 54 9.53 14.32 -24.23
N ASP A 55 9.92 13.39 -25.11
CA ASP A 55 9.12 13.03 -26.27
C ASP A 55 7.84 12.26 -25.88
N ILE A 56 7.91 11.47 -24.80
CA ILE A 56 6.74 10.80 -24.21
C ILE A 56 5.81 11.86 -23.60
N SER A 57 6.37 12.83 -22.88
CA SER A 57 5.60 13.92 -22.25
C SER A 57 4.88 14.78 -23.30
N ASP A 58 5.53 15.07 -24.44
CA ASP A 58 4.93 15.78 -25.56
C ASP A 58 3.75 14.98 -26.18
N GLU A 59 3.88 13.67 -26.31
CA GLU A 59 2.80 12.83 -26.82
C GLU A 59 1.64 12.71 -25.81
N LEU A 60 1.93 12.66 -24.51
CA LEU A 60 0.94 12.70 -23.44
C LEU A 60 0.19 14.03 -23.42
N TYR A 61 0.86 15.15 -23.68
CA TYR A 61 0.23 16.48 -23.78
C TYR A 61 -0.77 16.57 -24.93
N ARG A 62 -0.52 15.88 -26.04
CA ARG A 62 -1.37 15.91 -27.25
C ARG A 62 -2.63 15.06 -27.15
N GLN A 63 -2.79 14.31 -26.08
CA GLN A 63 -3.92 13.40 -25.91
C GLN A 63 -4.89 13.86 -24.83
N SER A 64 -6.09 13.27 -24.76
CA SER A 64 -7.08 13.47 -23.71
C SER A 64 -7.40 12.12 -23.04
N GLY A 65 -7.89 12.16 -21.79
CA GLY A 65 -8.40 10.99 -21.07
C GLY A 65 -7.36 10.26 -20.23
N ILE A 66 -6.17 10.85 -20.05
CA ILE A 66 -5.20 10.48 -19.00
C ILE A 66 -4.84 11.77 -18.29
N ASP A 67 -5.14 11.86 -17.01
CA ASP A 67 -4.72 12.96 -16.15
C ASP A 67 -3.28 12.74 -15.72
N ILE A 68 -2.46 13.79 -15.81
CA ILE A 68 -1.03 13.72 -15.48
C ILE A 68 -0.79 14.50 -14.21
N ILE A 69 -0.45 13.80 -13.13
CA ILE A 69 -0.09 14.40 -11.86
C ILE A 69 1.42 14.61 -11.81
N LEU A 70 1.84 15.82 -11.44
CA LEU A 70 3.25 16.20 -11.32
C LEU A 70 3.64 16.37 -9.84
N PRO A 71 4.06 15.31 -9.13
CA PRO A 71 4.63 15.41 -7.79
C PRO A 71 5.96 16.16 -7.77
N ARG A 72 6.49 16.45 -6.60
CA ARG A 72 7.73 17.23 -6.46
C ARG A 72 8.98 16.37 -6.28
N HIS A 73 8.77 15.06 -6.03
CA HIS A 73 9.85 14.09 -5.89
C HIS A 73 9.40 12.70 -6.35
N GLU A 74 10.28 11.96 -7.03
CA GLU A 74 9.92 10.67 -7.63
C GLU A 74 9.63 9.58 -6.58
N GLN A 75 10.20 9.65 -5.39
CA GLN A 75 9.81 8.76 -4.29
C GLN A 75 8.35 9.01 -3.87
N ALA A 76 7.96 10.26 -3.71
CA ALA A 76 6.58 10.63 -3.39
C ALA A 76 5.62 10.21 -4.52
N LEU A 77 6.02 10.41 -5.77
CA LEU A 77 5.30 9.98 -6.97
C LEU A 77 4.90 8.49 -6.90
N VAL A 78 5.82 7.61 -6.49
CA VAL A 78 5.49 6.19 -6.34
C VAL A 78 4.54 5.94 -5.18
N HIS A 79 4.68 6.67 -4.07
CA HIS A 79 3.76 6.55 -2.93
C HIS A 79 2.34 7.03 -3.27
N GLU A 80 2.22 8.08 -4.08
CA GLU A 80 0.94 8.53 -4.62
C GLU A 80 0.30 7.46 -5.52
N ALA A 81 1.06 6.92 -6.48
CA ALA A 81 0.62 5.84 -7.36
C ALA A 81 0.24 4.56 -6.57
N ASP A 82 1.00 4.24 -5.50
CA ASP A 82 0.75 3.11 -4.60
C ASP A 82 -0.61 3.26 -3.91
N ALA A 83 -0.87 4.39 -3.24
CA ALA A 83 -2.12 4.62 -2.54
C ALA A 83 -3.32 4.76 -3.50
N TYR A 84 -3.13 5.38 -4.68
CA TYR A 84 -4.12 5.39 -5.76
C TYR A 84 -4.51 3.96 -6.16
N ALA A 85 -3.52 3.08 -6.39
CA ALA A 85 -3.80 1.69 -6.74
C ALA A 85 -4.53 0.93 -5.63
N ARG A 86 -4.15 1.12 -4.37
CA ARG A 86 -4.79 0.47 -3.21
C ARG A 86 -6.24 0.90 -3.05
N THR A 87 -6.56 2.17 -3.21
CA THR A 87 -7.90 2.71 -2.96
C THR A 87 -8.85 2.52 -4.14
N THR A 88 -8.34 2.53 -5.38
CA THR A 88 -9.16 2.37 -6.59
C THR A 88 -9.26 0.94 -7.10
N GLY A 89 -8.25 0.10 -6.83
CA GLY A 89 -8.10 -1.25 -7.42
C GLY A 89 -7.53 -1.26 -8.83
N LYS A 90 -7.15 -0.10 -9.35
CA LYS A 90 -6.47 0.03 -10.64
C LYS A 90 -4.97 -0.22 -10.47
N VAL A 91 -4.26 -0.35 -11.59
CA VAL A 91 -2.79 -0.37 -11.58
C VAL A 91 -2.30 1.08 -11.48
N GLY A 92 -1.43 1.37 -10.49
CA GLY A 92 -0.76 2.67 -10.41
C GLY A 92 0.31 2.78 -11.50
N VAL A 93 0.37 3.91 -12.20
CA VAL A 93 1.30 4.11 -13.31
C VAL A 93 2.23 5.28 -13.04
N CYS A 94 3.54 5.01 -13.13
CA CYS A 94 4.61 5.98 -12.92
C CYS A 94 5.41 6.19 -14.20
N LEU A 95 5.82 7.43 -14.47
CA LEU A 95 6.74 7.78 -15.57
C LEU A 95 7.80 8.75 -15.08
N VAL A 96 9.06 8.36 -15.13
CA VAL A 96 10.19 9.19 -14.70
C VAL A 96 11.35 9.12 -15.68
N THR A 97 12.24 10.10 -15.62
CA THR A 97 13.44 10.11 -16.45
C THR A 97 14.50 9.09 -15.98
N SER A 98 15.58 8.97 -16.72
CA SER A 98 16.76 8.15 -16.39
C SER A 98 17.55 8.67 -15.18
N GLY A 99 18.54 7.91 -14.76
CA GLY A 99 19.48 8.30 -13.70
C GLY A 99 18.79 8.57 -12.37
N PRO A 100 18.90 9.79 -11.80
CA PRO A 100 18.33 10.10 -10.49
C PRO A 100 16.81 9.96 -10.46
N GLY A 101 16.09 10.26 -11.54
CA GLY A 101 14.65 10.04 -11.61
C GLY A 101 14.28 8.57 -11.43
N ALA A 102 15.00 7.68 -12.11
CA ALA A 102 14.80 6.23 -11.98
C ALA A 102 15.22 5.71 -10.59
N THR A 103 16.37 6.13 -10.06
CA THR A 103 16.86 5.65 -8.75
C THR A 103 16.00 6.11 -7.58
N ASN A 104 15.35 7.27 -7.67
CA ASN A 104 14.41 7.75 -6.66
C ASN A 104 13.13 6.90 -6.54
N LEU A 105 12.83 6.03 -7.51
CA LEU A 105 11.70 5.08 -7.42
C LEU A 105 11.96 3.94 -6.44
N VAL A 106 13.20 3.62 -6.11
CA VAL A 106 13.61 2.37 -5.44
C VAL A 106 12.85 2.14 -4.13
N THR A 107 12.78 3.14 -3.26
CA THR A 107 12.04 3.03 -1.99
C THR A 107 10.55 2.76 -2.21
N GLY A 108 9.93 3.47 -3.15
CA GLY A 108 8.51 3.29 -3.48
C GLY A 108 8.21 1.92 -4.09
N LEU A 109 9.07 1.44 -5.01
CA LEU A 109 8.98 0.09 -5.56
C LEU A 109 9.12 -0.99 -4.49
N ALA A 110 10.06 -0.82 -3.55
CA ALA A 110 10.21 -1.74 -2.43
C ALA A 110 8.94 -1.76 -1.55
N THR A 111 8.37 -0.59 -1.24
CA THR A 111 7.10 -0.46 -0.49
C THR A 111 5.99 -1.24 -1.18
N ALA A 112 5.76 -1.00 -2.47
CA ALA A 112 4.74 -1.67 -3.26
C ALA A 112 4.95 -3.19 -3.34
N ASN A 113 6.21 -3.65 -3.48
CA ASN A 113 6.53 -5.08 -3.52
C ASN A 113 6.24 -5.78 -2.19
N TYR A 114 6.60 -5.16 -1.07
CA TYR A 114 6.31 -5.73 0.25
C TYR A 114 4.81 -5.81 0.53
N ASP A 115 4.04 -4.82 0.10
CA ASP A 115 2.60 -4.75 0.38
C ASP A 115 1.73 -5.28 -0.76
N SER A 116 2.34 -5.84 -1.82
CA SER A 116 1.66 -6.48 -2.94
C SER A 116 0.75 -5.51 -3.71
N VAL A 117 1.27 -4.33 -4.04
CA VAL A 117 0.55 -3.28 -4.77
C VAL A 117 0.89 -3.33 -6.26
N PRO A 118 -0.11 -3.40 -7.15
CA PRO A 118 0.13 -3.45 -8.59
C PRO A 118 0.56 -2.08 -9.12
N LEU A 119 1.82 -1.96 -9.52
CA LEU A 119 2.37 -0.78 -10.17
C LEU A 119 3.02 -1.14 -11.50
N VAL A 120 2.94 -0.24 -12.47
CA VAL A 120 3.78 -0.27 -13.69
C VAL A 120 4.56 1.03 -13.75
N CYS A 121 5.87 0.94 -13.58
CA CYS A 121 6.77 2.08 -13.59
C CYS A 121 7.57 2.11 -14.89
N PHE A 122 7.48 3.20 -15.62
CA PHE A 122 8.24 3.47 -16.83
C PHE A 122 9.40 4.40 -16.48
N THR A 123 10.62 3.98 -16.82
CA THR A 123 11.82 4.81 -16.70
C THR A 123 12.33 5.17 -18.09
N GLY A 124 12.69 6.41 -18.30
CA GLY A 124 13.45 6.79 -19.47
C GLY A 124 14.87 6.22 -19.39
N GLN A 125 15.48 5.95 -20.55
CA GLN A 125 16.86 5.50 -20.66
C GLN A 125 17.55 6.23 -21.81
N VAL A 126 18.87 6.34 -21.73
CA VAL A 126 19.69 6.84 -22.85
C VAL A 126 19.51 5.97 -24.08
N ALA A 127 19.89 6.47 -25.27
CA ALA A 127 19.82 5.67 -26.50
C ALA A 127 20.65 4.36 -26.37
N ARG A 128 20.20 3.26 -26.99
CA ARG A 128 20.76 1.91 -26.85
C ARG A 128 22.30 1.84 -27.01
N HIS A 129 22.86 2.62 -27.91
CA HIS A 129 24.30 2.65 -28.19
C HIS A 129 25.11 3.34 -27.08
N LEU A 130 24.47 4.07 -26.17
CA LEU A 130 25.11 4.76 -25.03
C LEU A 130 25.05 3.93 -23.74
N ILE A 131 24.20 2.91 -23.67
CA ILE A 131 24.05 2.08 -22.47
C ILE A 131 25.36 1.34 -22.18
N GLY A 132 25.88 1.50 -20.97
CA GLY A 132 27.15 0.90 -20.52
C GLY A 132 28.40 1.69 -20.94
N ASN A 133 28.25 2.93 -21.40
CA ASN A 133 29.33 3.81 -21.83
C ASN A 133 29.46 5.08 -20.97
N ASP A 134 29.12 5.01 -19.70
CA ASP A 134 29.14 6.14 -18.73
C ASP A 134 28.43 7.39 -19.26
N ALA A 135 27.33 7.24 -19.97
CA ALA A 135 26.55 8.34 -20.50
C ALA A 135 25.90 9.15 -19.37
N PHE A 136 25.68 10.44 -19.61
CA PHE A 136 25.04 11.32 -18.64
C PHE A 136 23.65 10.79 -18.22
N GLN A 137 23.44 10.64 -16.91
CA GLN A 137 22.22 10.10 -16.31
C GLN A 137 21.87 8.65 -16.77
N GLU A 138 22.84 7.86 -17.21
CA GLU A 138 22.66 6.44 -17.44
C GLU A 138 22.77 5.65 -16.13
N VAL A 139 21.89 4.66 -15.94
CA VAL A 139 21.94 3.74 -14.81
C VAL A 139 21.27 2.41 -15.18
N ASP A 140 21.81 1.28 -14.72
CA ASP A 140 21.14 -0.03 -14.82
C ASP A 140 20.02 -0.14 -13.76
N ILE A 141 18.92 0.55 -14.02
CA ILE A 141 17.79 0.55 -13.09
C ILE A 141 17.13 -0.83 -12.99
N VAL A 142 17.13 -1.63 -14.05
CA VAL A 142 16.61 -3.00 -14.03
C VAL A 142 17.42 -3.88 -13.08
N GLY A 143 18.75 -3.76 -13.11
CA GLY A 143 19.65 -4.45 -12.18
C GLY A 143 19.42 -4.03 -10.74
N ILE A 144 19.30 -2.72 -10.48
CA ILE A 144 19.05 -2.16 -9.13
C ILE A 144 17.73 -2.65 -8.56
N THR A 145 16.66 -2.70 -9.36
CA THR A 145 15.30 -3.01 -8.89
C THR A 145 14.91 -4.48 -8.96
N ARG A 146 15.78 -5.34 -9.43
CA ARG A 146 15.51 -6.78 -9.66
C ARG A 146 14.91 -7.50 -8.46
N SER A 147 15.37 -7.22 -7.25
CA SER A 147 14.92 -7.88 -6.02
C SER A 147 13.62 -7.32 -5.44
N ILE A 148 13.17 -6.16 -5.93
CA ILE A 148 12.01 -5.43 -5.43
C ILE A 148 10.92 -5.22 -6.48
N THR A 149 11.00 -5.92 -7.61
CA THR A 149 9.99 -5.94 -8.67
C THR A 149 9.62 -7.37 -9.03
N LYS A 150 8.41 -7.59 -9.51
CA LYS A 150 8.00 -8.88 -10.06
C LYS A 150 8.66 -9.16 -11.41
N TYR A 151 8.87 -8.12 -12.18
CA TYR A 151 9.50 -8.16 -13.50
C TYR A 151 10.12 -6.79 -13.79
N GLY A 152 11.29 -6.80 -14.41
CA GLY A 152 11.97 -5.61 -14.88
C GLY A 152 12.63 -5.90 -16.23
N VAL A 153 12.51 -4.98 -17.19
CA VAL A 153 13.05 -5.14 -18.53
C VAL A 153 13.39 -3.80 -19.19
N THR A 154 14.54 -3.74 -19.87
CA THR A 154 14.87 -2.67 -20.81
C THR A 154 14.41 -3.09 -22.22
N VAL A 155 13.53 -2.30 -22.83
CA VAL A 155 13.00 -2.59 -24.17
C VAL A 155 14.04 -2.25 -25.23
N ARG A 156 14.65 -3.28 -25.84
CA ARG A 156 15.73 -3.09 -26.82
C ARG A 156 15.26 -3.08 -28.27
N ASN A 157 14.03 -3.52 -28.52
CA ASN A 157 13.46 -3.59 -29.87
C ASN A 157 12.08 -2.93 -29.88
N ARG A 158 11.87 -2.02 -30.82
CA ARG A 158 10.61 -1.28 -30.98
C ARG A 158 9.38 -2.21 -31.17
N GLU A 159 9.56 -3.31 -31.90
CA GLU A 159 8.46 -4.25 -32.18
C GLU A 159 8.01 -5.03 -30.94
N ASP A 160 8.86 -5.15 -29.92
CA ASP A 160 8.52 -5.80 -28.65
C ASP A 160 7.74 -4.89 -27.68
N LEU A 161 7.73 -3.57 -27.91
CA LEU A 161 7.20 -2.58 -26.96
C LEU A 161 5.75 -2.86 -26.56
N GLY A 162 4.85 -3.06 -27.55
CA GLY A 162 3.43 -3.29 -27.26
C GLY A 162 3.18 -4.56 -26.45
N ARG A 163 3.88 -5.65 -26.79
CA ARG A 163 3.82 -6.92 -26.06
C ARG A 163 4.37 -6.76 -24.64
N THR A 164 5.51 -6.10 -24.48
CA THR A 164 6.14 -5.88 -23.18
C THR A 164 5.25 -5.08 -22.24
N ILE A 165 4.60 -4.01 -22.73
CA ILE A 165 3.65 -3.24 -21.91
C ILE A 165 2.47 -4.12 -21.49
N LYS A 166 1.89 -4.92 -22.40
CA LYS A 166 0.77 -5.81 -22.05
C LYS A 166 1.17 -6.87 -21.01
N GLU A 167 2.35 -7.45 -21.16
CA GLU A 167 2.91 -8.40 -20.18
C GLU A 167 3.10 -7.73 -18.82
N ALA A 168 3.60 -6.50 -18.78
CA ALA A 168 3.82 -5.75 -17.54
C ALA A 168 2.53 -5.53 -16.76
N PHE A 169 1.47 -5.03 -17.40
CA PHE A 169 0.17 -4.87 -16.75
C PHE A 169 -0.44 -6.20 -16.31
N TYR A 170 -0.30 -7.25 -17.12
CA TYR A 170 -0.75 -8.58 -16.74
C TYR A 170 -0.01 -9.11 -15.51
N ILE A 171 1.34 -9.01 -15.47
CA ILE A 171 2.17 -9.46 -14.35
C ILE A 171 1.87 -8.64 -13.09
N ALA A 172 1.74 -7.31 -13.21
CA ALA A 172 1.50 -6.44 -12.07
C ALA A 172 0.23 -6.81 -11.30
N ARG A 173 -0.87 -7.12 -12.01
CA ARG A 173 -2.21 -7.32 -11.40
C ARG A 173 -2.58 -8.78 -11.11
N THR A 174 -1.83 -9.77 -11.63
CA THR A 174 -2.19 -11.19 -11.49
C THR A 174 -1.29 -11.95 -10.53
N GLY A 175 -1.75 -13.11 -10.02
CA GLY A 175 -1.09 -13.80 -8.93
C GLY A 175 -1.04 -12.90 -7.69
N ARG A 176 0.04 -12.97 -6.93
CA ARG A 176 0.32 -11.93 -5.91
C ARG A 176 0.63 -10.63 -6.65
N PRO A 177 -0.16 -9.55 -6.51
CA PRO A 177 0.12 -8.29 -7.19
C PRO A 177 1.47 -7.70 -6.78
N GLY A 178 2.01 -6.81 -7.59
CA GLY A 178 3.28 -6.14 -7.26
C GLY A 178 3.82 -5.29 -8.40
N PRO A 179 4.90 -4.54 -8.17
CA PRO A 179 5.46 -3.59 -9.11
C PRO A 179 6.19 -4.28 -10.26
N VAL A 180 6.08 -3.67 -11.44
CA VAL A 180 6.83 -4.01 -12.65
C VAL A 180 7.51 -2.75 -13.17
N LEU A 181 8.75 -2.87 -13.66
CA LEU A 181 9.52 -1.76 -14.21
C LEU A 181 9.82 -2.02 -15.69
N ILE A 182 9.53 -1.03 -16.53
CA ILE A 182 9.89 -1.01 -17.96
C ILE A 182 10.82 0.16 -18.22
N ASP A 183 12.04 -0.14 -18.62
CA ASP A 183 13.06 0.83 -18.97
C ASP A 183 13.05 1.10 -20.48
N LEU A 184 12.93 2.35 -20.88
CA LEU A 184 12.58 2.81 -22.23
C LEU A 184 13.72 3.61 -22.86
N PRO A 185 14.60 2.98 -23.69
CA PRO A 185 15.63 3.71 -24.42
C PRO A 185 15.03 4.73 -25.39
N LYS A 186 15.56 5.95 -25.37
CA LYS A 186 15.02 7.10 -26.11
C LYS A 186 14.92 6.86 -27.61
N ASP A 187 15.89 6.19 -28.21
CA ASP A 187 15.90 5.85 -29.64
C ASP A 187 14.83 4.83 -30.00
N VAL A 188 14.58 3.82 -29.15
CA VAL A 188 13.47 2.84 -29.32
C VAL A 188 12.12 3.56 -29.31
N MET A 189 11.97 4.55 -28.42
CA MET A 189 10.72 5.30 -28.31
C MET A 189 10.50 6.24 -29.51
N ALA A 190 11.55 6.70 -30.18
CA ALA A 190 11.46 7.49 -31.39
C ALA A 190 11.24 6.65 -32.65
N GLU A 191 11.65 5.38 -32.68
CA GLU A 191 11.50 4.51 -33.85
C GLU A 191 10.04 4.33 -34.27
N LEU A 192 9.80 4.30 -35.59
CA LEU A 192 8.52 3.94 -36.17
C LEU A 192 8.38 2.42 -36.27
N GLY A 193 7.22 1.90 -35.91
CA GLY A 193 6.94 0.47 -35.96
C GLY A 193 5.44 0.21 -35.89
N SER A 194 5.04 -1.05 -35.71
CA SER A 194 3.63 -1.45 -35.69
C SER A 194 2.82 -0.63 -34.67
N ALA A 195 1.62 -0.23 -35.08
CA ALA A 195 0.62 0.41 -34.21
C ALA A 195 -0.22 -0.62 -33.44
N GLU A 196 0.02 -1.91 -33.61
CA GLU A 196 -0.78 -2.94 -32.96
C GLU A 196 -0.44 -3.06 -31.47
N TYR A 197 -1.50 -3.19 -30.66
CA TYR A 197 -1.42 -3.50 -29.25
C TYR A 197 -2.15 -4.83 -28.99
N PRO A 198 -1.50 -5.81 -28.34
CA PRO A 198 -2.11 -7.13 -28.19
C PRO A 198 -3.26 -7.11 -27.18
N LYS A 199 -4.36 -7.79 -27.51
CA LYS A 199 -5.52 -7.93 -26.62
C LYS A 199 -5.22 -8.81 -25.39
N SER A 200 -4.35 -9.80 -25.54
CA SER A 200 -3.97 -10.74 -24.49
C SER A 200 -2.54 -11.19 -24.65
N VAL A 201 -1.94 -11.72 -23.60
CA VAL A 201 -0.60 -12.31 -23.60
C VAL A 201 -0.63 -13.72 -22.99
N ASN A 202 0.30 -14.54 -23.44
CA ASN A 202 0.55 -15.87 -22.89
C ASN A 202 2.04 -15.99 -22.55
N ILE A 203 2.38 -15.81 -21.29
CA ILE A 203 3.76 -15.78 -20.81
C ILE A 203 4.18 -17.19 -20.42
N ARG A 204 5.22 -17.70 -21.11
CA ARG A 204 5.79 -18.99 -20.78
C ARG A 204 6.38 -18.96 -19.37
N GLY A 205 5.93 -19.87 -18.50
CA GLY A 205 6.44 -19.94 -17.12
C GLY A 205 5.73 -19.03 -16.10
N TYR A 206 4.81 -18.16 -16.54
CA TYR A 206 4.00 -17.36 -15.62
C TYR A 206 2.51 -17.68 -15.80
N LYS A 207 2.01 -18.57 -14.95
CA LYS A 207 0.60 -19.01 -14.94
C LYS A 207 0.09 -18.95 -13.50
N PRO A 208 -0.46 -17.81 -13.08
CA PRO A 208 -1.03 -17.67 -11.75
C PRO A 208 -2.13 -18.71 -11.51
N ASN A 209 -2.06 -19.40 -10.37
CA ASN A 209 -3.10 -20.33 -9.98
C ASN A 209 -4.21 -19.55 -9.26
N THR A 210 -5.40 -19.53 -9.82
CA THR A 210 -6.58 -18.91 -9.22
C THR A 210 -7.58 -19.94 -8.69
N SER A 211 -7.50 -21.18 -9.18
CA SER A 211 -8.49 -22.22 -8.85
C SER A 211 -8.22 -22.89 -7.50
N VAL A 212 -9.31 -23.18 -6.78
CA VAL A 212 -9.26 -23.82 -5.47
C VAL A 212 -9.17 -25.35 -5.60
N HIS A 213 -8.23 -25.96 -4.89
CA HIS A 213 -8.18 -27.43 -4.77
C HIS A 213 -9.26 -27.91 -3.78
N MET A 214 -10.40 -28.36 -4.30
CA MET A 214 -11.58 -28.74 -3.50
C MET A 214 -11.31 -29.85 -2.46
N GLY A 215 -10.37 -30.76 -2.72
CA GLY A 215 -9.97 -31.79 -1.76
C GLY A 215 -9.36 -31.21 -0.49
N GLN A 216 -8.44 -30.25 -0.64
CA GLN A 216 -7.82 -29.55 0.48
C GLN A 216 -8.84 -28.66 1.20
N LEU A 217 -9.69 -27.95 0.45
CA LEU A 217 -10.72 -27.12 1.05
C LEU A 217 -11.70 -27.95 1.91
N LYS A 218 -12.21 -29.07 1.40
CA LYS A 218 -13.08 -29.97 2.16
C LYS A 218 -12.38 -30.55 3.40
N LYS A 219 -11.07 -30.86 3.33
CA LYS A 219 -10.28 -31.27 4.49
C LYS A 219 -10.25 -30.15 5.54
N ALA A 220 -9.93 -28.94 5.11
CA ALA A 220 -9.89 -27.75 5.96
C ALA A 220 -11.22 -27.48 6.66
N LEU A 221 -12.34 -27.55 5.93
CA LEU A 221 -13.67 -27.34 6.50
C LEU A 221 -14.09 -28.42 7.50
N LYS A 222 -13.69 -29.67 7.28
CA LYS A 222 -13.90 -30.74 8.27
C LYS A 222 -13.10 -30.51 9.56
N MET A 223 -11.90 -29.94 9.46
CA MET A 223 -11.09 -29.55 10.63
C MET A 223 -11.78 -28.40 11.36
N LEU A 224 -12.24 -27.37 10.63
CA LEU A 224 -12.95 -26.22 11.18
C LEU A 224 -14.18 -26.66 12.01
N GLN A 225 -14.99 -27.56 11.48
CA GLN A 225 -16.18 -28.08 12.15
C GLN A 225 -15.90 -28.92 13.42
N LYS A 226 -14.66 -29.44 13.55
CA LYS A 226 -14.28 -30.28 14.71
C LYS A 226 -13.53 -29.49 15.78
N ALA A 227 -13.03 -28.34 15.44
CA ALA A 227 -12.26 -27.50 16.35
C ALA A 227 -13.14 -26.98 17.50
N LYS A 228 -12.57 -26.90 18.69
CA LYS A 228 -13.24 -26.38 19.89
C LYS A 228 -12.95 -24.88 20.10
N LYS A 229 -11.79 -24.44 19.65
CA LYS A 229 -11.31 -23.06 19.73
C LYS A 229 -10.82 -22.57 18.35
N PRO A 230 -11.68 -22.65 17.30
CA PRO A 230 -11.28 -22.18 15.98
C PRO A 230 -11.12 -20.66 15.95
N LEU A 231 -10.16 -20.18 15.15
CA LEU A 231 -9.86 -18.76 14.98
C LEU A 231 -9.58 -18.45 13.52
N PHE A 232 -10.21 -17.42 12.95
CA PHE A 232 -9.83 -16.88 11.67
C PHE A 232 -8.73 -15.82 11.84
N LEU A 233 -7.71 -15.89 10.99
CA LEU A 233 -6.71 -14.85 10.83
C LEU A 233 -6.82 -14.26 9.43
N ALA A 234 -7.37 -13.04 9.33
CA ALA A 234 -7.46 -12.33 8.06
C ALA A 234 -6.25 -11.41 7.85
N GLY A 235 -5.53 -11.65 6.77
CA GLY A 235 -4.43 -10.81 6.31
C GLY A 235 -4.82 -9.85 5.19
N GLY A 236 -3.84 -9.09 4.68
CA GLY A 236 -4.04 -8.14 3.57
C GLY A 236 -4.55 -8.78 2.28
N GLY A 237 -4.34 -10.08 2.10
CA GLY A 237 -4.84 -10.81 0.93
C GLY A 237 -6.36 -10.82 0.80
N VAL A 238 -7.11 -10.75 1.92
CA VAL A 238 -8.58 -10.62 1.90
C VAL A 238 -8.99 -9.28 1.30
N ASN A 239 -8.31 -8.19 1.70
CA ASN A 239 -8.56 -6.84 1.19
C ASN A 239 -8.17 -6.71 -0.29
N ILE A 240 -7.01 -7.25 -0.68
CA ILE A 240 -6.50 -7.22 -2.07
C ILE A 240 -7.45 -7.98 -3.01
N ALA A 241 -7.98 -9.11 -2.56
CA ALA A 241 -8.92 -9.93 -3.33
C ALA A 241 -10.35 -9.38 -3.34
N HIS A 242 -10.64 -8.28 -2.64
CA HIS A 242 -12.01 -7.77 -2.46
C HIS A 242 -12.99 -8.82 -1.94
N ALA A 243 -12.57 -9.55 -0.92
CA ALA A 243 -13.31 -10.68 -0.37
C ALA A 243 -14.05 -10.35 0.96
N ASN A 244 -14.09 -9.09 1.36
CA ASN A 244 -14.60 -8.63 2.66
C ASN A 244 -16.03 -9.05 2.94
N GLU A 245 -16.96 -8.77 2.02
CA GLU A 245 -18.38 -9.09 2.18
C GLU A 245 -18.62 -10.60 2.31
N ILE A 246 -18.01 -11.37 1.41
CA ILE A 246 -18.15 -12.83 1.45
C ILE A 246 -17.44 -13.44 2.66
N PHE A 247 -16.32 -12.84 3.11
CA PHE A 247 -15.63 -13.25 4.33
C PHE A 247 -16.50 -12.97 5.56
N THR A 248 -17.09 -11.79 5.66
CA THR A 248 -18.03 -11.45 6.74
C THR A 248 -19.21 -12.44 6.78
N SER A 249 -19.80 -12.79 5.63
CA SER A 249 -20.85 -13.80 5.56
C SER A 249 -20.40 -15.20 6.05
N VAL A 250 -19.15 -15.59 5.75
CA VAL A 250 -18.58 -16.85 6.27
C VAL A 250 -18.38 -16.77 7.78
N VAL A 251 -17.89 -15.66 8.31
CA VAL A 251 -17.73 -15.43 9.75
C VAL A 251 -19.06 -15.52 10.49
N GLU A 252 -20.08 -14.83 9.98
CA GLU A 252 -21.44 -14.85 10.55
C GLU A 252 -22.08 -16.25 10.53
N LYS A 253 -21.90 -16.99 9.45
CA LYS A 253 -22.42 -18.37 9.35
C LYS A 253 -21.72 -19.34 10.31
N THR A 254 -20.41 -19.18 10.49
CA THR A 254 -19.60 -20.09 11.31
C THR A 254 -19.57 -19.70 12.77
N GLN A 255 -19.87 -18.46 13.11
CA GLN A 255 -19.69 -17.86 14.44
C GLN A 255 -18.24 -17.93 14.96
N VAL A 256 -17.26 -18.09 14.06
CA VAL A 256 -15.83 -18.16 14.43
C VAL A 256 -15.27 -16.76 14.61
N PRO A 257 -14.59 -16.48 15.76
CA PRO A 257 -13.97 -15.18 16.00
C PRO A 257 -12.84 -14.88 15.01
N VAL A 258 -12.58 -13.59 14.78
CA VAL A 258 -11.61 -13.10 13.81
C VAL A 258 -10.58 -12.20 14.45
N VAL A 259 -9.32 -12.51 14.21
CA VAL A 259 -8.21 -11.57 14.41
C VAL A 259 -7.66 -11.13 13.05
N THR A 260 -7.10 -9.93 12.99
CA THR A 260 -6.50 -9.43 11.74
C THR A 260 -5.03 -9.10 11.91
N THR A 261 -4.26 -9.19 10.83
CA THR A 261 -3.00 -8.44 10.76
C THR A 261 -3.32 -6.95 10.59
N VAL A 262 -2.33 -6.08 10.80
CA VAL A 262 -2.51 -4.64 10.51
C VAL A 262 -2.96 -4.42 9.06
N MET A 263 -2.37 -5.13 8.09
CA MET A 263 -2.77 -5.07 6.67
C MET A 263 -4.12 -5.74 6.39
N GLY A 264 -4.60 -6.56 7.31
CA GLY A 264 -5.94 -7.19 7.24
C GLY A 264 -7.06 -6.34 7.82
N ARG A 265 -6.77 -5.17 8.38
CA ARG A 265 -7.80 -4.22 8.85
C ARG A 265 -8.73 -3.86 7.70
N GLY A 266 -10.03 -3.88 7.95
CA GLY A 266 -11.06 -3.71 6.93
C GLY A 266 -11.47 -5.02 6.23
N ALA A 267 -10.82 -6.16 6.49
CA ALA A 267 -11.32 -7.47 6.04
C ALA A 267 -12.69 -7.83 6.64
N ILE A 268 -12.92 -7.35 7.84
CA ILE A 268 -14.18 -7.30 8.55
C ILE A 268 -14.25 -5.97 9.30
N SER A 269 -15.45 -5.43 9.48
CA SER A 269 -15.63 -4.18 10.25
C SER A 269 -15.09 -4.33 11.68
N THR A 270 -14.37 -3.30 12.16
CA THR A 270 -13.89 -3.27 13.55
C THR A 270 -15.01 -3.22 14.59
N LYS A 271 -16.21 -2.82 14.16
CA LYS A 271 -17.44 -2.83 15.00
C LYS A 271 -18.16 -4.16 15.00
N HIS A 272 -17.68 -5.14 14.22
CA HIS A 272 -18.34 -6.47 14.14
C HIS A 272 -18.12 -7.23 15.46
N PRO A 273 -19.18 -7.86 16.04
CA PRO A 273 -19.07 -8.50 17.36
C PRO A 273 -18.07 -9.67 17.41
N LEU A 274 -17.79 -10.33 16.29
CA LEU A 274 -16.80 -11.41 16.20
C LEU A 274 -15.38 -10.91 15.89
N PHE A 275 -15.17 -9.61 15.70
CA PHE A 275 -13.84 -9.02 15.58
C PHE A 275 -13.18 -8.88 16.94
N ILE A 276 -12.00 -9.50 17.13
CA ILE A 276 -11.29 -9.51 18.40
C ILE A 276 -10.30 -8.37 18.52
N GLY A 277 -9.59 -8.07 17.44
CA GLY A 277 -8.54 -7.06 17.39
C GLY A 277 -7.41 -7.40 16.43
N ASN A 278 -6.38 -6.58 16.42
CA ASN A 278 -5.15 -6.85 15.69
C ASN A 278 -4.30 -7.86 16.45
N LEU A 279 -3.67 -8.77 15.70
CA LEU A 279 -2.64 -9.68 16.18
C LEU A 279 -1.26 -9.05 16.08
N GLY A 280 -0.34 -9.42 16.97
CA GLY A 280 1.09 -9.21 16.83
C GLY A 280 1.71 -8.29 17.89
N MET A 281 2.89 -7.71 17.56
CA MET A 281 3.72 -6.95 18.51
C MET A 281 2.95 -5.83 19.24
N HIS A 282 2.06 -5.15 18.55
CA HIS A 282 1.16 -4.12 19.07
C HIS A 282 -0.31 -4.54 18.96
N GLY A 283 -0.56 -5.85 18.99
CA GLY A 283 -1.91 -6.41 18.99
C GLY A 283 -2.61 -6.23 20.33
N SER A 284 -3.93 -6.38 20.35
CA SER A 284 -4.68 -6.37 21.60
C SER A 284 -4.36 -7.64 22.43
N TYR A 285 -4.48 -7.55 23.76
CA TYR A 285 -4.29 -8.69 24.65
C TYR A 285 -5.16 -9.88 24.23
N ALA A 286 -6.44 -9.65 24.05
CA ALA A 286 -7.38 -10.71 23.68
C ALA A 286 -7.05 -11.37 22.32
N ALA A 287 -6.60 -10.59 21.31
CA ALA A 287 -6.22 -11.14 20.01
C ALA A 287 -4.96 -12.03 20.11
N ASN A 288 -3.94 -11.60 20.84
CA ASN A 288 -2.72 -12.37 21.05
C ASN A 288 -2.98 -13.65 21.86
N MET A 289 -3.79 -13.56 22.92
CA MET A 289 -4.18 -14.73 23.73
C MET A 289 -5.06 -15.68 22.94
N ALA A 290 -5.95 -15.17 22.07
CA ALA A 290 -6.76 -16.03 21.21
C ALA A 290 -5.90 -16.87 20.26
N VAL A 291 -4.87 -16.29 19.65
CA VAL A 291 -3.92 -17.03 18.81
C VAL A 291 -3.10 -18.04 19.63
N SER A 292 -2.64 -17.66 20.82
CA SER A 292 -1.85 -18.55 21.68
C SER A 292 -2.66 -19.74 22.21
N SER A 293 -3.99 -19.62 22.30
CA SER A 293 -4.89 -20.61 22.93
C SER A 293 -5.77 -21.40 21.95
N CYS A 294 -5.83 -20.99 20.67
CA CYS A 294 -6.66 -21.68 19.68
C CYS A 294 -6.14 -23.10 19.39
N ASP A 295 -7.06 -23.99 19.00
CA ASP A 295 -6.74 -25.36 18.55
C ASP A 295 -6.75 -25.48 17.01
N LEU A 296 -7.30 -24.47 16.33
CA LEU A 296 -7.25 -24.32 14.88
C LEU A 296 -7.10 -22.85 14.49
N LEU A 297 -6.04 -22.54 13.76
CA LEU A 297 -5.82 -21.23 13.14
C LEU A 297 -6.09 -21.32 11.63
N PHE A 298 -7.17 -20.70 11.17
CA PHE A 298 -7.51 -20.63 9.76
C PHE A 298 -7.07 -19.28 9.19
N SER A 299 -5.92 -19.28 8.54
CA SER A 299 -5.30 -18.07 8.01
C SER A 299 -5.61 -17.85 6.53
N ILE A 300 -5.91 -16.60 6.16
CA ILE A 300 -6.26 -16.21 4.80
C ILE A 300 -5.46 -14.97 4.39
N GLY A 301 -4.60 -15.12 3.38
CA GLY A 301 -3.84 -14.02 2.80
C GLY A 301 -2.83 -13.37 3.76
N THR A 302 -2.10 -14.18 4.53
CA THR A 302 -1.15 -13.75 5.56
C THR A 302 0.22 -14.34 5.33
N ARG A 303 1.28 -13.53 5.44
CA ARG A 303 2.68 -14.00 5.23
C ARG A 303 3.41 -14.47 6.49
N PHE A 304 2.81 -14.35 7.67
CA PHE A 304 3.39 -14.73 8.95
C PHE A 304 4.77 -14.12 9.20
N ASN A 305 4.88 -12.80 9.08
CA ASN A 305 6.12 -12.08 9.37
C ASN A 305 6.38 -11.98 10.88
N ASP A 306 7.59 -11.57 11.26
CA ASP A 306 8.05 -11.44 12.65
C ASP A 306 7.19 -10.51 13.51
N ARG A 307 6.52 -9.52 12.91
CA ARG A 307 5.66 -8.57 13.64
C ARG A 307 4.38 -9.20 14.14
N ILE A 308 3.93 -10.31 13.55
CA ILE A 308 2.73 -11.03 13.99
C ILE A 308 3.04 -12.35 14.66
N THR A 309 4.18 -12.97 14.40
CA THR A 309 4.51 -14.29 14.96
C THR A 309 5.24 -14.22 16.30
N GLY A 310 6.01 -13.15 16.54
CA GLY A 310 6.95 -13.15 17.66
C GLY A 310 7.90 -14.35 17.54
N LYS A 311 8.10 -15.09 18.65
CA LYS A 311 8.93 -16.28 18.68
C LYS A 311 8.28 -17.44 17.92
N LEU A 312 8.83 -17.78 16.75
CA LEU A 312 8.23 -18.70 15.77
C LEU A 312 7.81 -20.06 16.35
N HIS A 313 8.64 -20.67 17.22
CA HIS A 313 8.38 -21.99 17.79
C HIS A 313 7.24 -22.00 18.81
N GLU A 314 6.83 -20.84 19.29
CA GLU A 314 5.76 -20.65 20.27
C GLU A 314 4.56 -19.90 19.68
N PHE A 315 4.54 -19.73 18.36
CA PHE A 315 3.39 -19.16 17.66
C PHE A 315 2.28 -20.19 17.51
N ALA A 316 1.09 -19.90 18.05
CA ALA A 316 -0.08 -20.78 18.02
C ALA A 316 0.26 -22.24 18.37
N PRO A 317 0.90 -22.52 19.55
CA PRO A 317 1.57 -23.78 19.84
C PRO A 317 0.65 -24.99 19.90
N ASN A 318 -0.66 -24.78 20.09
CA ASN A 318 -1.64 -25.84 20.21
C ASN A 318 -2.51 -25.98 18.94
N ALA A 319 -2.30 -25.12 17.93
CA ALA A 319 -3.18 -25.04 16.78
C ALA A 319 -2.70 -25.90 15.61
N GLN A 320 -3.64 -26.55 14.94
CA GLN A 320 -3.44 -26.93 13.55
C GLN A 320 -3.61 -25.70 12.67
N ILE A 321 -2.78 -25.56 11.63
CA ILE A 321 -2.75 -24.34 10.81
C ILE A 321 -3.23 -24.65 9.38
N ILE A 322 -4.30 -23.98 8.99
CA ILE A 322 -4.78 -23.94 7.61
C ILE A 322 -4.35 -22.61 7.01
N HIS A 323 -3.80 -22.63 5.80
CA HIS A 323 -3.33 -21.42 5.15
C HIS A 323 -3.81 -21.33 3.70
N ILE A 324 -4.65 -20.33 3.44
CA ILE A 324 -5.04 -19.93 2.08
C ILE A 324 -4.16 -18.75 1.67
N ASP A 325 -3.40 -18.92 0.60
CA ASP A 325 -2.61 -17.84 -0.01
C ASP A 325 -2.45 -18.09 -1.51
N ILE A 326 -2.40 -17.02 -2.29
CA ILE A 326 -2.18 -17.08 -3.74
C ILE A 326 -0.69 -17.31 -4.09
N ASP A 327 0.20 -16.92 -3.19
CA ASP A 327 1.65 -17.03 -3.35
C ASP A 327 2.18 -18.34 -2.75
N THR A 328 2.56 -19.26 -3.61
CA THR A 328 3.15 -20.55 -3.20
C THR A 328 4.40 -20.40 -2.34
N ALA A 329 5.17 -19.30 -2.53
CA ALA A 329 6.37 -19.04 -1.76
C ALA A 329 6.08 -18.59 -0.31
N SER A 330 4.85 -18.18 -0.02
CA SER A 330 4.41 -17.82 1.34
C SER A 330 3.99 -19.03 2.18
N ILE A 331 3.60 -20.13 1.54
CA ILE A 331 3.14 -21.35 2.22
C ILE A 331 4.30 -22.05 2.94
N SER A 332 4.12 -22.31 4.23
CA SER A 332 5.14 -22.96 5.10
C SER A 332 6.52 -22.28 5.11
N ARG A 333 6.59 -21.01 4.76
CA ARG A 333 7.87 -20.27 4.73
C ARG A 333 8.40 -20.00 6.15
N ASN A 334 7.54 -19.52 7.03
CA ASN A 334 7.92 -19.09 8.39
C ASN A 334 7.35 -20.03 9.46
N ILE A 335 6.16 -20.58 9.25
CA ILE A 335 5.49 -21.50 10.18
C ILE A 335 5.07 -22.76 9.43
N HIS A 336 4.99 -23.89 10.15
CA HIS A 336 4.44 -25.12 9.58
C HIS A 336 2.94 -24.98 9.27
N VAL A 337 2.50 -25.48 8.13
CA VAL A 337 1.11 -25.45 7.68
C VAL A 337 0.60 -26.87 7.48
N ASP A 338 -0.47 -27.27 8.20
CA ASP A 338 -1.08 -28.62 8.13
C ASP A 338 -1.91 -28.81 6.86
N VAL A 339 -2.59 -27.75 6.43
CA VAL A 339 -3.41 -27.77 5.20
C VAL A 339 -3.14 -26.52 4.37
N PRO A 340 -2.27 -26.63 3.35
CA PRO A 340 -2.04 -25.53 2.41
C PRO A 340 -3.17 -25.51 1.34
N ILE A 341 -3.64 -24.32 1.01
CA ILE A 341 -4.60 -24.08 -0.07
C ILE A 341 -4.06 -22.92 -0.91
N VAL A 342 -3.45 -23.26 -2.05
CA VAL A 342 -2.95 -22.24 -3.00
C VAL A 342 -4.11 -21.80 -3.88
N ALA A 343 -4.66 -20.62 -3.62
CA ALA A 343 -5.78 -20.05 -4.36
C ALA A 343 -5.91 -18.55 -4.14
N ASP A 344 -6.66 -17.89 -5.01
CA ASP A 344 -7.19 -16.55 -4.74
C ASP A 344 -8.10 -16.56 -3.51
N ALA A 345 -7.96 -15.56 -2.63
CA ALA A 345 -8.72 -15.52 -1.37
C ALA A 345 -10.24 -15.42 -1.62
N LYS A 346 -10.69 -14.61 -2.59
CA LYS A 346 -12.11 -14.46 -2.90
C LYS A 346 -12.71 -15.76 -3.43
N GLU A 347 -12.00 -16.41 -4.35
CA GLU A 347 -12.42 -17.70 -4.90
C GLU A 347 -12.53 -18.77 -3.81
N ALA A 348 -11.52 -18.86 -2.93
CA ALA A 348 -11.51 -19.82 -1.84
C ALA A 348 -12.65 -19.55 -0.83
N ILE A 349 -12.84 -18.31 -0.39
CA ILE A 349 -13.88 -17.93 0.56
C ILE A 349 -15.27 -18.12 -0.05
N THR A 350 -15.46 -17.82 -1.34
CA THR A 350 -16.72 -18.07 -2.05
C THR A 350 -17.09 -19.57 -2.01
N LYS A 351 -16.08 -20.43 -2.27
CA LYS A 351 -16.30 -21.88 -2.15
C LYS A 351 -16.52 -22.33 -0.70
N MET A 352 -15.87 -21.71 0.28
CA MET A 352 -16.14 -21.99 1.70
C MET A 352 -17.61 -21.70 2.05
N ALA A 353 -18.15 -20.57 1.61
CA ALA A 353 -19.50 -20.12 1.92
C ALA A 353 -20.60 -21.13 1.52
N GLU A 354 -20.32 -21.99 0.53
CA GLU A 354 -21.23 -23.05 0.07
C GLU A 354 -21.35 -24.21 1.09
N TYR A 355 -20.34 -24.44 1.95
CA TYR A 355 -20.23 -25.65 2.77
C TYR A 355 -20.17 -25.38 4.28
N VAL A 356 -19.93 -24.13 4.71
CA VAL A 356 -19.79 -23.82 6.13
C VAL A 356 -21.13 -23.75 6.84
N THR A 357 -21.13 -24.16 8.11
CA THR A 357 -22.24 -24.06 9.06
C THR A 357 -21.70 -23.57 10.40
N ASP A 358 -22.58 -23.29 11.36
CA ASP A 358 -22.22 -22.92 12.73
C ASP A 358 -21.25 -23.92 13.35
N CYS A 359 -20.15 -23.42 13.92
CA CYS A 359 -19.09 -24.22 14.56
C CYS A 359 -19.29 -24.38 16.07
N GLY A 360 -20.33 -23.82 16.65
CA GLY A 360 -20.67 -23.99 18.08
C GLY A 360 -19.64 -23.31 19.01
N THR A 361 -19.18 -22.13 18.70
CA THR A 361 -18.04 -21.45 19.36
C THR A 361 -18.41 -20.69 20.65
N HIS A 362 -19.63 -20.79 21.16
CA HIS A 362 -20.12 -19.98 22.28
C HIS A 362 -19.19 -19.96 23.51
N LYS A 363 -18.68 -21.13 23.95
CA LYS A 363 -17.75 -21.19 25.09
C LYS A 363 -16.43 -20.47 24.81
N TRP A 364 -15.96 -20.60 23.57
CA TRP A 364 -14.73 -19.94 23.12
C TRP A 364 -14.88 -18.43 23.09
N LEU A 365 -16.01 -17.92 22.59
CA LEU A 365 -16.35 -16.50 22.60
C LEU A 365 -16.44 -15.94 24.02
N THR A 366 -17.02 -16.70 24.97
CA THR A 366 -17.08 -16.30 26.38
C THR A 366 -15.67 -16.15 27.00
N GLU A 367 -14.75 -17.05 26.67
CA GLU A 367 -13.35 -16.98 27.15
C GLU A 367 -12.63 -15.74 26.57
N ILE A 368 -12.82 -15.46 25.27
CA ILE A 368 -12.23 -14.28 24.62
C ILE A 368 -12.81 -13.00 25.22
N GLU A 369 -14.12 -12.96 25.47
CA GLU A 369 -14.77 -11.78 26.04
C GLU A 369 -14.27 -11.51 27.47
N ALA A 370 -13.97 -12.56 28.25
CA ALA A 370 -13.33 -12.40 29.56
C ALA A 370 -11.99 -11.69 29.43
N TRP A 371 -11.14 -12.06 28.46
CA TRP A 371 -9.86 -11.37 28.22
C TRP A 371 -10.02 -9.92 27.77
N LYS A 372 -11.04 -9.62 26.94
CA LYS A 372 -11.31 -8.23 26.56
C LYS A 372 -11.70 -7.35 27.76
N ASN A 373 -12.48 -7.93 28.70
CA ASN A 373 -12.93 -7.23 29.89
C ASN A 373 -11.82 -7.09 30.94
N GLU A 374 -10.96 -8.10 31.08
CA GLU A 374 -9.85 -8.08 32.02
C GLU A 374 -8.70 -7.16 31.56
N HIS A 375 -8.45 -7.15 30.24
CA HIS A 375 -7.39 -6.35 29.62
C HIS A 375 -7.93 -5.55 28.42
N PRO A 376 -8.78 -4.54 28.67
CA PRO A 376 -9.32 -3.72 27.59
C PRO A 376 -8.20 -2.94 26.90
N LEU A 377 -8.33 -2.76 25.60
CA LEU A 377 -7.41 -1.91 24.84
C LEU A 377 -7.74 -0.45 25.16
N THR A 378 -6.90 0.18 25.99
CA THR A 378 -7.07 1.56 26.44
C THR A 378 -5.73 2.27 26.44
N MET A 379 -5.77 3.61 26.41
CA MET A 379 -4.62 4.47 26.69
C MET A 379 -4.74 5.08 28.07
N ARG A 380 -3.61 5.43 28.68
CA ARG A 380 -3.60 6.14 29.97
C ARG A 380 -4.25 7.52 29.81
N ASN A 381 -5.13 7.86 30.75
CA ASN A 381 -5.61 9.22 30.84
C ASN A 381 -4.49 10.11 31.40
N ARG A 382 -3.98 11.02 30.58
CA ARG A 382 -2.90 11.95 30.93
C ARG A 382 -3.41 13.39 30.93
N PRO A 383 -2.75 14.29 31.68
CA PRO A 383 -3.14 15.72 31.67
C PRO A 383 -3.04 16.37 30.31
N LEU A 384 -1.99 16.04 29.55
CA LEU A 384 -1.79 16.55 28.20
C LEU A 384 -2.66 15.81 27.18
N MET A 385 -2.94 16.45 26.05
CA MET A 385 -3.65 15.86 24.92
C MET A 385 -2.88 14.66 24.38
N GLY A 386 -3.58 13.56 24.10
CA GLY A 386 -3.02 12.33 23.54
C GLY A 386 -3.68 11.92 22.23
N PRO A 387 -3.09 10.92 21.54
CA PRO A 387 -3.62 10.41 20.27
C PRO A 387 -5.07 9.92 20.35
N LEU A 388 -5.48 9.34 21.49
CA LEU A 388 -6.84 8.82 21.66
C LEU A 388 -7.90 9.92 21.54
N ASP A 389 -7.64 11.12 22.12
CA ASP A 389 -8.53 12.26 22.03
C ASP A 389 -8.82 12.64 20.56
N ILE A 390 -7.78 12.52 19.70
CA ILE A 390 -7.86 12.84 18.27
C ILE A 390 -8.61 11.72 17.52
N PHE A 391 -8.31 10.45 17.81
CA PHE A 391 -9.00 9.30 17.17
C PHE A 391 -10.48 9.25 17.51
N ASP A 392 -10.87 9.60 18.73
CA ASP A 392 -12.27 9.71 19.13
C ASP A 392 -13.01 10.77 18.30
N ALA A 393 -12.36 11.91 18.03
CA ALA A 393 -12.93 12.93 17.16
C ALA A 393 -13.03 12.46 15.70
N ILE A 394 -12.02 11.77 15.18
CA ILE A 394 -12.04 11.17 13.84
C ILE A 394 -13.19 10.17 13.73
N ASN A 395 -13.30 9.22 14.67
CA ASN A 395 -14.35 8.19 14.67
C ASN A 395 -15.77 8.77 14.75
N LYS A 396 -15.93 9.92 15.42
CA LYS A 396 -17.24 10.61 15.54
C LYS A 396 -17.58 11.43 14.30
N GLN A 397 -16.59 12.05 13.64
CA GLN A 397 -16.83 13.04 12.61
C GLN A 397 -16.65 12.51 11.18
N PHE A 398 -15.98 11.34 11.00
CA PHE A 398 -15.62 10.80 9.68
C PHE A 398 -15.92 9.29 9.59
N ASP A 399 -17.17 8.95 9.33
CA ASP A 399 -17.60 7.53 9.30
C ASP A 399 -16.97 6.73 8.15
N LYS A 400 -16.72 7.37 7.01
CA LYS A 400 -16.24 6.70 5.77
C LYS A 400 -14.95 7.28 5.20
N ALA A 401 -14.17 8.00 5.99
CA ALA A 401 -12.91 8.56 5.51
C ALA A 401 -11.90 7.46 5.17
N ILE A 402 -11.08 7.73 4.16
CA ILE A 402 -9.86 6.95 3.90
C ILE A 402 -8.78 7.48 4.84
N ILE A 403 -8.23 6.61 5.65
CA ILE A 403 -7.17 6.91 6.61
C ILE A 403 -5.84 6.44 6.02
N VAL A 404 -4.91 7.37 5.85
CA VAL A 404 -3.55 7.07 5.38
C VAL A 404 -2.57 7.38 6.50
N THR A 405 -1.73 6.43 6.88
CA THR A 405 -0.76 6.69 7.95
C THR A 405 0.67 6.77 7.44
N ASP A 406 1.44 7.68 8.01
CA ASP A 406 2.89 7.58 8.01
C ASP A 406 3.34 6.50 9.02
N VAL A 407 4.64 6.27 9.16
CA VAL A 407 5.22 5.19 9.97
C VAL A 407 5.72 5.71 11.31
N GLY A 408 5.26 5.07 12.40
CA GLY A 408 5.64 5.41 13.77
C GLY A 408 4.60 4.97 14.79
N GLN A 409 4.63 5.56 16.01
CA GLN A 409 3.64 5.29 17.05
C GLN A 409 2.22 5.58 16.57
N HIS A 410 2.03 6.70 15.88
CA HIS A 410 0.74 7.10 15.30
C HIS A 410 0.14 6.05 14.35
N GLN A 411 0.97 5.33 13.57
CA GLN A 411 0.52 4.24 12.72
C GLN A 411 -0.06 3.07 13.54
N MET A 412 0.67 2.65 14.58
CA MET A 412 0.22 1.54 15.43
C MET A 412 -1.03 1.93 16.22
N LEU A 413 -1.04 3.12 16.80
CA LEU A 413 -2.20 3.64 17.53
C LEU A 413 -3.42 3.81 16.61
N THR A 414 -3.25 4.32 15.38
CA THR A 414 -4.33 4.34 14.38
C THR A 414 -4.89 2.94 14.13
N SER A 415 -4.02 1.95 13.97
CA SER A 415 -4.46 0.58 13.77
C SER A 415 -5.17 -0.03 14.98
N GLN A 416 -4.96 0.49 16.18
CA GLN A 416 -5.62 0.04 17.40
C GLN A 416 -6.97 0.74 17.63
N PHE A 417 -7.05 2.06 17.40
CA PHE A 417 -8.15 2.89 17.91
C PHE A 417 -9.05 3.52 16.84
N VAL A 418 -8.61 3.60 15.58
CA VAL A 418 -9.49 4.12 14.52
C VAL A 418 -10.42 3.04 14.02
N ASP A 419 -11.71 3.37 13.92
CA ASP A 419 -12.73 2.50 13.36
C ASP A 419 -12.53 2.33 11.85
N ILE A 420 -12.42 1.09 11.41
CA ILE A 420 -12.34 0.72 10.01
C ILE A 420 -13.52 -0.18 9.70
N THR A 421 -14.46 0.32 8.93
CA THR A 421 -15.73 -0.34 8.66
C THR A 421 -15.79 -0.96 7.26
N GLU A 422 -14.96 -0.46 6.35
CA GLU A 422 -14.97 -0.85 4.94
C GLU A 422 -13.57 -1.27 4.46
N ASN A 423 -13.55 -2.02 3.35
CA ASN A 423 -12.32 -2.37 2.66
C ASN A 423 -11.61 -1.11 2.13
N ARG A 424 -10.27 -1.13 2.14
CA ARG A 424 -9.41 -0.07 1.62
C ARG A 424 -9.55 1.28 2.32
N GLN A 425 -10.16 1.29 3.48
CA GLN A 425 -10.29 2.49 4.31
C GLN A 425 -9.00 2.81 5.08
N LEU A 426 -8.11 1.84 5.31
CA LEU A 426 -6.82 2.05 5.97
C LEU A 426 -5.66 1.74 5.04
N ILE A 427 -4.83 2.74 4.76
CA ILE A 427 -3.70 2.68 3.85
C ILE A 427 -2.41 3.02 4.59
N MET A 428 -1.36 2.23 4.42
CA MET A 428 -0.07 2.43 5.08
C MET A 428 1.06 1.64 4.42
N SER A 429 2.29 2.02 4.67
CA SER A 429 3.46 1.17 4.40
C SER A 429 3.62 0.16 5.53
N GLY A 430 2.95 -1.00 5.41
CA GLY A 430 2.90 -1.99 6.49
C GLY A 430 4.05 -3.00 6.47
N GLY A 431 4.54 -3.37 5.31
CA GLY A 431 5.60 -4.37 5.14
C GLY A 431 7.00 -3.80 5.22
N LEU A 432 7.28 -2.71 4.52
CA LEU A 432 8.59 -2.05 4.52
C LEU A 432 8.73 -1.03 5.67
N GLY A 433 7.64 -0.38 6.06
CA GLY A 433 7.66 0.63 7.12
C GLY A 433 8.31 1.94 6.68
N THR A 434 7.95 2.45 5.53
CA THR A 434 8.55 3.64 4.91
C THR A 434 8.02 4.92 5.56
N MET A 435 8.85 5.61 6.33
CA MET A 435 8.56 6.97 6.77
C MET A 435 8.52 7.92 5.57
N GLY A 436 7.63 8.92 5.62
CA GLY A 436 7.36 9.83 4.52
C GLY A 436 6.30 9.34 3.53
N TYR A 437 5.62 8.21 3.83
CA TYR A 437 4.53 7.67 3.02
C TYR A 437 3.22 8.45 3.19
N GLY A 438 2.97 8.99 4.39
CA GLY A 438 1.65 9.47 4.83
C GLY A 438 1.04 10.55 3.92
N LEU A 439 1.73 11.66 3.71
CA LEU A 439 1.23 12.79 2.90
C LEU A 439 1.08 12.42 1.42
N PRO A 440 2.12 11.90 0.71
CA PRO A 440 1.95 11.52 -0.69
C PRO A 440 0.93 10.39 -0.87
N GLY A 441 0.88 9.42 0.05
CA GLY A 441 -0.16 8.38 0.01
C GLY A 441 -1.57 8.97 0.12
N ALA A 442 -1.78 9.98 0.97
CA ALA A 442 -3.07 10.66 1.07
C ALA A 442 -3.43 11.43 -0.21
N ILE A 443 -2.46 12.06 -0.87
CA ILE A 443 -2.64 12.71 -2.17
C ILE A 443 -3.11 11.70 -3.22
N GLY A 444 -2.41 10.59 -3.37
CA GLY A 444 -2.79 9.53 -4.31
C GLY A 444 -4.15 8.92 -4.01
N ALA A 445 -4.49 8.71 -2.73
CA ALA A 445 -5.81 8.25 -2.30
C ALA A 445 -6.91 9.25 -2.65
N GLN A 446 -6.69 10.56 -2.45
CA GLN A 446 -7.66 11.62 -2.75
C GLN A 446 -7.89 11.78 -4.26
N ILE A 447 -6.83 11.69 -5.08
CA ILE A 447 -6.95 11.69 -6.54
C ILE A 447 -7.83 10.54 -7.02
N GLY A 448 -7.66 9.36 -6.44
CA GLY A 448 -8.46 8.17 -6.78
C GLY A 448 -9.89 8.19 -6.24
N ASN A 449 -10.18 9.03 -5.23
CA ASN A 449 -11.47 9.07 -4.53
C ASN A 449 -11.87 10.52 -4.21
N PRO A 450 -12.21 11.32 -5.22
CA PRO A 450 -12.42 12.76 -5.07
C PRO A 450 -13.55 13.13 -4.11
N ASP A 451 -14.57 12.28 -4.00
CA ASP A 451 -15.77 12.52 -3.18
C ASP A 451 -15.66 11.95 -1.74
N THR A 452 -14.55 11.28 -1.41
CA THR A 452 -14.35 10.66 -0.10
C THR A 452 -13.33 11.46 0.69
N PRO A 453 -13.60 11.84 1.94
CA PRO A 453 -12.61 12.50 2.78
C PRO A 453 -11.37 11.64 2.98
N VAL A 454 -10.18 12.21 2.82
CA VAL A 454 -8.90 11.53 3.07
C VAL A 454 -8.17 12.23 4.20
N ILE A 455 -7.81 11.44 5.23
CA ILE A 455 -7.08 11.92 6.40
C ILE A 455 -5.70 11.24 6.44
N SER A 456 -4.64 12.04 6.33
CA SER A 456 -3.28 11.59 6.62
C SER A 456 -2.99 11.72 8.11
N ILE A 457 -2.45 10.67 8.73
CA ILE A 457 -1.99 10.70 10.13
C ILE A 457 -0.48 10.47 10.12
N SER A 458 0.26 11.52 10.42
CA SER A 458 1.72 11.54 10.33
C SER A 458 2.34 12.02 11.65
N GLY A 459 3.55 11.58 11.95
CA GLY A 459 4.36 12.20 12.99
C GLY A 459 5.12 13.41 12.45
N ASP A 460 5.57 14.27 13.34
CA ASP A 460 6.40 15.43 13.02
C ASP A 460 7.70 15.08 12.30
N GLY A 461 8.29 13.91 12.57
CA GLY A 461 9.47 13.43 11.84
C GLY A 461 9.14 12.88 10.45
N GLY A 462 8.05 12.11 10.31
CA GLY A 462 7.66 11.47 9.05
C GLY A 462 7.21 12.46 7.99
N VAL A 463 6.36 13.41 8.35
CA VAL A 463 5.80 14.40 7.42
C VAL A 463 6.88 15.24 6.75
N GLN A 464 7.99 15.52 7.44
CA GLN A 464 9.10 16.31 6.88
C GLN A 464 9.83 15.64 5.72
N MET A 465 9.70 14.31 5.57
CA MET A 465 10.43 13.57 4.52
C MET A 465 9.88 13.81 3.12
N ASN A 466 8.58 14.15 3.00
CA ASN A 466 7.93 14.45 1.73
C ASN A 466 6.97 15.66 1.86
N ILE A 467 7.32 16.63 2.70
CA ILE A 467 6.48 17.81 2.95
C ILE A 467 6.28 18.68 1.72
N GLN A 468 7.20 18.64 0.75
CA GLN A 468 7.12 19.36 -0.52
C GLN A 468 5.88 18.98 -1.35
N GLU A 469 5.27 17.83 -1.09
CA GLU A 469 4.06 17.39 -1.78
C GLU A 469 2.81 18.20 -1.38
N LEU A 470 2.92 19.08 -0.40
CA LEU A 470 1.91 20.12 -0.20
C LEU A 470 1.70 20.97 -1.46
N ALA A 471 2.76 21.22 -2.25
CA ALA A 471 2.63 21.91 -3.53
C ALA A 471 1.76 21.12 -4.52
N THR A 472 1.92 19.79 -4.57
CA THR A 472 1.09 18.91 -5.41
C THR A 472 -0.36 18.99 -4.96
N ALA A 473 -0.63 18.80 -3.66
CA ALA A 473 -1.98 18.83 -3.13
C ALA A 473 -2.69 20.19 -3.34
N VAL A 474 -1.96 21.32 -3.26
CA VAL A 474 -2.50 22.66 -3.51
C VAL A 474 -2.83 22.86 -4.99
N LEU A 475 -1.94 22.44 -5.90
CA LEU A 475 -2.12 22.62 -7.34
C LEU A 475 -3.24 21.75 -7.91
N GLU A 476 -3.38 20.53 -7.39
CA GLU A 476 -4.45 19.61 -7.78
C GLU A 476 -5.78 19.87 -7.03
N GLU A 477 -5.85 20.97 -6.25
CA GLU A 477 -7.03 21.36 -5.45
C GLU A 477 -7.57 20.24 -4.54
N LEU A 478 -6.68 19.47 -3.87
CA LEU A 478 -7.04 18.31 -3.07
C LEU A 478 -7.32 18.67 -1.61
N PRO A 479 -8.53 18.39 -1.08
CA PRO A 479 -8.91 18.72 0.30
C PRO A 479 -8.42 17.70 1.34
N VAL A 480 -7.18 17.25 1.21
CA VAL A 480 -6.56 16.31 2.16
C VAL A 480 -6.43 16.94 3.54
N ILE A 481 -6.82 16.24 4.59
CA ILE A 481 -6.60 16.63 5.97
C ILE A 481 -5.34 15.92 6.49
N CYS A 482 -4.26 16.65 6.71
CA CYS A 482 -3.01 16.11 7.23
C CYS A 482 -2.88 16.41 8.73
N CYS A 483 -3.09 15.40 9.57
CA CYS A 483 -2.93 15.46 11.02
C CYS A 483 -1.47 15.16 11.39
N ILE A 484 -0.75 16.15 11.91
CA ILE A 484 0.62 15.99 12.40
C ILE A 484 0.58 15.79 13.91
N PHE A 485 0.96 14.60 14.37
CA PHE A 485 1.13 14.29 15.79
C PHE A 485 2.54 14.72 16.20
N ASN A 486 2.63 15.95 16.73
CA ASN A 486 3.90 16.55 17.11
C ASN A 486 4.21 16.27 18.57
N ASN A 487 5.12 15.32 18.79
CA ASN A 487 5.70 15.03 20.11
C ASN A 487 7.19 15.40 20.19
N THR A 488 7.74 16.00 19.14
CA THR A 488 9.14 16.41 19.00
C THR A 488 10.18 15.29 19.03
N TYR A 489 9.73 14.06 18.80
CA TYR A 489 10.59 12.87 18.81
C TYR A 489 10.27 11.89 17.67
N LEU A 490 11.25 11.10 17.29
CA LEU A 490 11.02 9.82 16.60
C LEU A 490 10.44 8.82 17.62
N GLY A 491 9.12 8.95 17.88
CA GLY A 491 8.45 8.40 19.05
C GLY A 491 8.60 6.89 19.21
N MET A 492 8.49 6.10 18.12
CA MET A 492 8.65 4.64 18.20
C MET A 492 10.07 4.24 18.59
N VAL A 493 11.10 4.89 18.05
CA VAL A 493 12.51 4.61 18.42
C VAL A 493 12.78 5.06 19.85
N ARG A 494 12.25 6.23 20.27
CA ARG A 494 12.30 6.71 21.64
C ARG A 494 11.69 5.71 22.62
N GLN A 495 10.52 5.13 22.29
CA GLN A 495 9.86 4.10 23.09
C GLN A 495 10.78 2.89 23.32
N TRP A 496 11.44 2.39 22.27
CA TRP A 496 12.41 1.30 22.40
C TRP A 496 13.60 1.68 23.28
N GLN A 497 14.13 2.89 23.11
CA GLN A 497 15.24 3.40 23.94
C GLN A 497 14.83 3.52 25.41
N LYS A 498 13.59 3.93 25.69
CA LYS A 498 13.05 3.99 27.05
C LYS A 498 12.93 2.61 27.66
N LEU A 499 12.35 1.64 26.96
CA LEU A 499 12.06 0.31 27.47
C LEU A 499 13.30 -0.59 27.60
N PHE A 500 14.24 -0.53 26.64
CA PHE A 500 15.29 -1.53 26.50
C PHE A 500 16.71 -0.98 26.58
N TYR A 501 16.89 0.35 26.52
CA TYR A 501 18.21 0.97 26.47
C TYR A 501 18.44 2.00 27.57
N GLY A 502 17.74 1.88 28.72
CA GLY A 502 17.94 2.73 29.89
C GLY A 502 17.79 4.22 29.60
N LYS A 503 16.81 4.58 28.76
CA LYS A 503 16.47 5.97 28.38
C LYS A 503 17.60 6.75 27.69
N ARG A 504 18.54 6.05 27.05
CA ARG A 504 19.59 6.71 26.24
C ARG A 504 19.01 7.12 24.89
N TYR A 505 18.42 8.29 24.83
CA TYR A 505 17.72 8.84 23.66
C TYR A 505 18.71 9.36 22.61
N SER A 506 19.35 8.45 21.87
CA SER A 506 20.30 8.80 20.83
C SER A 506 19.59 9.04 19.50
N MET A 507 19.79 10.19 18.89
CA MET A 507 19.30 10.59 17.55
C MET A 507 17.76 10.52 17.39
N THR A 508 17.00 10.66 18.48
CA THR A 508 15.52 10.59 18.44
C THR A 508 14.84 11.89 18.81
N ASN A 509 15.54 12.83 19.44
CA ASN A 509 15.00 14.14 19.76
C ASN A 509 15.17 15.10 18.56
N LEU A 510 14.05 15.60 18.03
CA LEU A 510 14.04 16.49 16.87
C LEU A 510 14.32 17.96 17.20
N ARG A 511 14.43 18.31 18.50
CA ARG A 511 14.79 19.64 18.97
C ARG A 511 16.28 19.83 19.24
N ALA A 512 17.07 18.76 19.22
CA ALA A 512 18.49 18.78 19.59
C ALA A 512 19.38 18.38 18.43
N GLY A 513 20.52 19.06 18.28
CA GLY A 513 21.54 18.64 17.33
C GLY A 513 22.14 17.26 17.70
N ALA A 514 22.72 16.57 16.71
CA ALA A 514 23.28 15.22 16.86
C ALA A 514 24.35 15.10 17.96
N LEU A 515 25.05 16.17 18.29
CA LEU A 515 26.07 16.21 19.35
C LEU A 515 25.50 16.49 20.76
N SER A 516 24.18 16.73 20.87
CA SER A 516 23.53 16.94 22.14
C SER A 516 23.41 15.61 22.90
N ARG A 517 24.28 15.40 23.89
CA ARG A 517 24.23 14.26 24.85
C ARG A 517 23.39 14.62 26.08
N ARG A 518 22.31 15.39 25.90
CA ARG A 518 21.48 15.79 27.02
C ARG A 518 20.74 14.58 27.59
N THR A 519 20.69 14.53 28.90
CA THR A 519 20.01 13.48 29.68
C THR A 519 18.58 13.92 30.06
N ASP A 520 17.77 12.99 30.53
CA ASP A 520 16.44 13.30 31.09
C ASP A 520 16.56 14.40 32.17
N GLY A 521 15.75 15.46 32.04
CA GLY A 521 15.71 16.59 32.98
C GLY A 521 16.48 17.84 32.52
N GLU A 522 17.23 17.79 31.42
CA GLU A 522 17.81 18.99 30.83
C GLU A 522 16.80 19.70 29.92
N GLU A 523 16.78 21.04 29.97
CA GLU A 523 15.97 21.85 29.06
C GLU A 523 16.51 21.79 27.63
N TYR A 524 15.62 21.45 26.70
CA TYR A 524 15.90 21.53 25.26
C TYR A 524 15.45 22.87 24.70
N PRO A 525 16.15 23.41 23.69
CA PRO A 525 15.64 24.60 23.01
C PRO A 525 14.23 24.33 22.48
N GLU A 526 13.36 25.31 22.59
CA GLU A 526 12.04 25.29 21.95
C GLU A 526 12.20 25.47 20.44
N TYR A 527 12.67 24.42 19.75
CA TYR A 527 12.76 24.40 18.30
C TYR A 527 11.92 23.24 17.77
N THR A 528 10.93 23.57 16.97
CA THR A 528 10.25 22.69 16.03
C THR A 528 9.96 23.51 14.78
N PRO A 529 9.92 22.91 13.59
CA PRO A 529 9.37 23.61 12.42
C PRO A 529 7.96 24.13 12.75
N ASP A 530 7.67 25.37 12.37
CA ASP A 530 6.32 25.91 12.49
C ASP A 530 5.48 25.36 11.33
N PHE A 531 4.80 24.23 11.56
CA PHE A 531 4.03 23.55 10.52
C PHE A 531 2.83 24.36 10.02
N VAL A 532 2.30 25.27 10.86
CA VAL A 532 1.21 26.17 10.44
C VAL A 532 1.72 27.18 9.41
N LYS A 533 2.80 27.90 9.72
CA LYS A 533 3.41 28.84 8.77
C LYS A 533 3.93 28.14 7.52
N LEU A 534 4.45 26.92 7.67
CA LEU A 534 4.89 26.11 6.53
C LEU A 534 3.70 25.77 5.63
N ALA A 535 2.58 25.32 6.16
CA ALA A 535 1.35 25.09 5.41
C ALA A 535 0.91 26.34 4.63
N GLU A 536 0.86 27.48 5.31
CA GLU A 536 0.48 28.78 4.73
C GLU A 536 1.43 29.19 3.60
N SER A 537 2.74 28.94 3.74
CA SER A 537 3.74 29.26 2.71
C SER A 537 3.55 28.46 1.42
N TYR A 538 2.97 27.26 1.50
CA TYR A 538 2.55 26.45 0.34
C TYR A 538 1.16 26.83 -0.19
N GLY A 539 0.41 27.68 0.50
CA GLY A 539 -0.97 28.02 0.16
C GLY A 539 -2.02 27.03 0.70
N ALA A 540 -1.61 26.13 1.59
CA ALA A 540 -2.48 25.26 2.37
C ALA A 540 -3.03 25.98 3.59
N LYS A 541 -4.07 25.43 4.25
CA LYS A 541 -4.55 25.91 5.55
C LYS A 541 -3.75 25.26 6.67
N GLY A 542 -3.30 26.06 7.65
CA GLY A 542 -2.63 25.59 8.86
C GLY A 542 -3.50 25.84 10.10
N ILE A 543 -3.59 24.83 10.98
CA ILE A 543 -4.28 24.93 12.28
C ILE A 543 -3.37 24.28 13.33
N ARG A 544 -3.16 24.95 14.47
CA ARG A 544 -2.47 24.35 15.63
C ARG A 544 -3.47 24.08 16.73
N VAL A 545 -3.45 22.88 17.26
CA VAL A 545 -4.30 22.41 18.35
C VAL A 545 -3.41 22.05 19.54
N THR A 546 -3.65 22.71 20.67
CA THR A 546 -2.88 22.52 21.90
C THR A 546 -3.72 21.91 23.03
N ASN A 547 -5.03 21.98 22.91
CA ASN A 547 -5.99 21.52 23.92
C ASN A 547 -7.04 20.58 23.31
N ARG A 548 -7.59 19.68 24.14
CA ARG A 548 -8.60 18.70 23.72
C ARG A 548 -9.87 19.32 23.16
N GLU A 549 -10.27 20.44 23.75
CA GLU A 549 -11.49 21.18 23.43
C GLU A 549 -11.48 21.76 22.02
N GLU A 550 -10.29 22.03 21.47
CA GLU A 550 -10.08 22.60 20.14
C GLU A 550 -10.17 21.55 19.01
N ILE A 551 -10.05 20.25 19.33
CA ILE A 551 -9.94 19.17 18.32
C ILE A 551 -11.16 19.13 17.40
N ALA A 552 -12.36 19.17 17.98
CA ALA A 552 -13.60 19.07 17.21
C ALA A 552 -13.76 20.24 16.23
N GLU A 553 -13.46 21.46 16.67
CA GLU A 553 -13.53 22.67 15.85
C GLU A 553 -12.50 22.65 14.73
N ALA A 554 -11.26 22.17 14.99
CA ALA A 554 -10.22 22.06 13.99
C ALA A 554 -10.64 21.15 12.82
N PHE A 555 -11.30 20.03 13.10
CA PHE A 555 -11.82 19.15 12.06
C PHE A 555 -13.00 19.77 11.31
N GLU A 556 -13.92 20.48 11.99
CA GLU A 556 -15.00 21.20 11.31
C GLU A 556 -14.47 22.32 10.40
N GLU A 557 -13.41 23.00 10.82
CA GLU A 557 -12.70 23.98 10.00
C GLU A 557 -12.02 23.34 8.77
N ALA A 558 -11.42 22.15 8.94
CA ALA A 558 -10.80 21.42 7.84
C ALA A 558 -11.83 20.97 6.79
N LYS A 559 -13.01 20.50 7.22
CA LYS A 559 -14.10 20.09 6.32
C LYS A 559 -14.63 21.23 5.44
N LYS A 560 -14.57 22.47 5.92
CA LYS A 560 -14.97 23.65 5.14
C LYS A 560 -14.00 23.97 3.99
N ASN A 561 -12.77 23.48 4.09
CA ASN A 561 -11.72 23.70 3.09
C ASN A 561 -11.77 22.61 2.01
N THR A 562 -12.61 22.77 1.01
CA THR A 562 -12.92 21.76 -0.01
C THR A 562 -12.00 21.79 -1.24
N LYS A 563 -11.05 22.73 -1.31
CA LYS A 563 -10.20 22.94 -2.50
C LYS A 563 -8.69 22.92 -2.21
N ARG A 564 -8.30 22.81 -0.96
CA ARG A 564 -6.88 22.86 -0.57
C ARG A 564 -6.62 21.93 0.60
N PRO A 565 -5.40 21.44 0.76
CA PRO A 565 -5.05 20.65 1.93
C PRO A 565 -5.12 21.48 3.20
N THR A 566 -5.46 20.84 4.31
CA THR A 566 -5.40 21.42 5.65
C THR A 566 -4.40 20.65 6.49
N ILE A 567 -3.39 21.32 7.02
CA ILE A 567 -2.51 20.79 8.05
C ILE A 567 -3.13 21.10 9.41
N ILE A 568 -3.34 20.06 10.22
CA ILE A 568 -3.68 20.20 11.64
C ILE A 568 -2.52 19.68 12.46
N GLU A 569 -1.78 20.57 13.11
CA GLU A 569 -0.71 20.22 14.03
C GLU A 569 -1.27 20.04 15.43
N PHE A 570 -1.24 18.80 15.92
CA PHE A 570 -1.62 18.44 17.28
C PHE A 570 -0.37 18.33 18.15
N ILE A 571 -0.25 19.17 19.18
CA ILE A 571 0.81 19.10 20.18
C ILE A 571 0.43 18.02 21.20
N ILE A 572 1.05 16.86 21.12
CA ILE A 572 0.71 15.70 21.96
C ILE A 572 1.77 15.40 23.01
N ASP A 573 1.37 14.65 24.06
CA ASP A 573 2.27 14.23 25.13
C ASP A 573 3.43 13.41 24.58
N PRO A 574 4.70 13.85 24.75
CA PRO A 574 5.88 13.09 24.29
C PRO A 574 6.12 11.78 25.06
N GLU A 575 5.46 11.58 26.20
CA GLU A 575 5.58 10.36 26.99
C GLU A 575 4.57 9.26 26.59
N GLU A 576 3.68 9.56 25.62
CA GLU A 576 2.77 8.54 25.09
C GLU A 576 3.52 7.38 24.44
N MET A 577 3.04 6.17 24.69
CA MET A 577 3.63 4.93 24.21
C MET A 577 2.56 3.98 23.69
N VAL A 578 2.94 3.14 22.75
CA VAL A 578 2.05 2.12 22.15
C VAL A 578 2.05 0.88 23.02
N TYR A 579 0.93 0.54 23.60
CA TYR A 579 0.70 -0.69 24.37
C TYR A 579 -0.56 -1.41 23.85
N PRO A 580 -0.65 -2.75 24.01
CA PRO A 580 0.41 -3.66 24.45
C PRO A 580 1.62 -3.67 23.52
N MET A 581 2.77 -4.12 24.03
CA MET A 581 3.96 -4.33 23.23
C MET A 581 4.64 -5.65 23.59
N ILE A 582 4.91 -6.48 22.59
CA ILE A 582 5.73 -7.69 22.79
C ILE A 582 7.20 -7.29 22.74
N LYS A 583 7.99 -7.70 23.75
CA LYS A 583 9.44 -7.48 23.73
C LYS A 583 10.11 -8.24 22.57
N PRO A 584 11.23 -7.76 22.03
CA PRO A 584 11.97 -8.47 21.00
C PRO A 584 12.28 -9.92 21.40
N GLY A 585 11.94 -10.87 20.51
CA GLY A 585 12.12 -12.31 20.75
C GLY A 585 11.15 -12.92 21.76
N GLY A 586 10.15 -12.18 22.24
CA GLY A 586 9.09 -12.66 23.12
C GLY A 586 7.99 -13.44 22.37
N THR A 587 7.18 -14.16 23.13
CA THR A 587 5.98 -14.84 22.63
C THR A 587 4.80 -13.87 22.58
N LEU A 588 3.69 -14.27 21.93
CA LEU A 588 2.45 -13.47 21.91
C LEU A 588 1.86 -13.27 23.31
N ALA A 589 2.19 -14.14 24.27
CA ALA A 589 1.76 -14.01 25.66
C ALA A 589 2.66 -13.09 26.52
N ASP A 590 3.88 -12.79 26.05
CA ASP A 590 4.86 -11.93 26.78
C ASP A 590 4.62 -10.45 26.50
N MET A 591 3.42 -9.96 26.77
CA MET A 591 3.05 -8.57 26.50
C MET A 591 3.44 -7.65 27.66
N ILE A 592 4.08 -6.53 27.33
CA ILE A 592 4.20 -5.37 28.21
C ILE A 592 2.90 -4.58 28.08
N MET A 593 2.13 -4.52 29.16
CA MET A 593 0.80 -3.89 29.14
C MET A 593 0.87 -2.39 29.43
N ASP A 594 1.81 -2.00 30.28
CA ASP A 594 2.15 -0.60 30.56
C ASP A 594 3.51 -0.51 31.28
N CYS A 595 4.05 0.74 31.49
CA CYS A 595 5.26 1.02 32.27
C CYS A 595 5.07 2.24 33.19
#